data_17056a6b627a294102f1caaeb4d9a5a6
#
_entry.id   17056a6b627a294102f1caaeb4d9a5a6
#
_cell.length_a   1.000
_cell.length_b   1.000
_cell.length_c   1.000
_cell.angle_alpha   90.00
_cell.angle_beta   90.00
_cell.angle_gamma   90.00
#
_symmetry.space_group_name_H-M   'P 1'
#
loop_
_entity.id
_entity.type
_entity.pdbx_description
1 polymer ?
#
loop_
_entity_poly.entity_id
_entity_poly.type
_entity_poly.pdbx_seq_one_letter_code
_entity_poly.pdbx_strand_id
1 'polypeptide(L)'
;MNVDIIEKPKKNISEDIKVSSSTDVLNLKDVQEIRNAIREHLLFIGLDNRNNVRNITLLGIGTSCNVVIDTKEIIRTALYSASDKVILVHNHPSNNLEPSKDDFHLTSVTNEMLKVFNIKLQDHIIVTEKDHISMDKIQKISKEKNIKSINNLKKGLLLEENQRLKQQIKELQEEIGKYNSLKVISAEYVGNYNDTTVYNVELILDGKKEYVTLERTYKDREANYKWEVFSNLGLKDEEM
;
A
#
# COMPACT_ATOMS: atom_id res chain seq x y z
N MET A 1 9.07 33.23 -5.15
CA MET A 1 9.97 32.07 -4.93
C MET A 1 9.85 31.20 -6.17
N ASN A 2 10.82 31.28 -7.08
CA ASN A 2 10.80 30.45 -8.28
C ASN A 2 11.32 29.06 -7.88
N VAL A 3 10.48 28.04 -8.01
CA VAL A 3 10.89 26.66 -7.85
C VAL A 3 11.32 26.17 -9.22
N ASP A 4 12.61 26.11 -9.46
CA ASP A 4 13.14 25.46 -10.66
C ASP A 4 12.95 23.95 -10.48
N ILE A 5 12.01 23.38 -11.22
CA ILE A 5 11.89 21.94 -11.33
C ILE A 5 13.05 21.47 -12.20
N ILE A 6 14.14 21.08 -11.55
CA ILE A 6 15.27 20.45 -12.24
C ILE A 6 14.80 19.03 -12.64
N GLU A 7 14.37 18.88 -13.87
CA GLU A 7 14.23 17.54 -14.45
C GLU A 7 15.62 16.89 -14.45
N LYS A 8 15.80 15.86 -13.60
CA LYS A 8 17.02 15.06 -13.70
C LYS A 8 17.06 14.46 -15.09
N PRO A 9 18.17 14.59 -15.81
CA PRO A 9 18.28 13.99 -17.13
C PRO A 9 18.01 12.49 -16.97
N LYS A 10 17.08 11.98 -17.79
CA LYS A 10 16.81 10.55 -17.92
C LYS A 10 18.15 9.84 -18.08
N LYS A 11 18.37 8.76 -17.33
CA LYS A 11 19.40 7.81 -17.63
C LYS A 11 19.17 7.45 -19.10
N ASN A 12 20.08 7.84 -20.00
CA ASN A 12 19.92 7.61 -21.41
C ASN A 12 19.67 6.12 -21.62
N ILE A 13 18.40 5.76 -21.87
CA ILE A 13 18.09 4.51 -22.55
C ILE A 13 18.56 4.81 -23.97
N SER A 14 19.76 4.35 -24.29
CA SER A 14 20.48 4.72 -25.51
C SER A 14 19.87 4.15 -26.79
N GLU A 15 18.71 3.49 -26.69
CA GLU A 15 17.95 2.95 -27.80
C GLU A 15 16.46 3.05 -27.48
N ASP A 16 15.64 3.35 -28.46
CA ASP A 16 14.16 3.34 -28.36
C ASP A 16 13.66 1.90 -28.20
N ILE A 17 13.75 1.37 -26.98
CA ILE A 17 13.29 0.02 -26.66
C ILE A 17 11.77 0.02 -26.70
N LYS A 18 11.21 -0.75 -27.62
CA LYS A 18 9.76 -0.93 -27.74
C LYS A 18 9.32 -2.26 -27.18
N VAL A 19 8.28 -2.25 -26.35
CA VAL A 19 7.69 -3.43 -25.74
C VAL A 19 6.27 -3.63 -26.26
N SER A 20 6.09 -4.60 -27.15
CA SER A 20 4.81 -4.91 -27.77
C SER A 20 4.22 -6.25 -27.29
N SER A 21 5.03 -7.10 -26.69
CA SER A 21 4.67 -8.44 -26.21
C SER A 21 5.34 -8.77 -24.89
N SER A 22 4.88 -9.82 -24.22
CA SER A 22 5.55 -10.36 -23.03
C SER A 22 6.98 -10.86 -23.37
N THR A 23 7.20 -11.35 -24.57
CA THR A 23 8.53 -11.76 -25.03
C THR A 23 9.51 -10.59 -25.08
N ASP A 24 9.05 -9.40 -25.52
CA ASP A 24 9.89 -8.21 -25.53
C ASP A 24 10.28 -7.81 -24.11
N VAL A 25 9.36 -7.92 -23.16
CA VAL A 25 9.64 -7.69 -21.73
C VAL A 25 10.72 -8.65 -21.23
N LEU A 26 10.61 -9.91 -21.57
CA LEU A 26 11.58 -10.94 -21.14
C LEU A 26 12.99 -10.69 -21.69
N ASN A 27 13.12 -10.05 -22.84
CA ASN A 27 14.41 -9.74 -23.46
C ASN A 27 15.08 -8.50 -22.84
N LEU A 28 14.39 -7.77 -21.95
CA LEU A 28 15.00 -6.65 -21.23
C LEU A 28 16.08 -7.17 -20.28
N LYS A 29 17.22 -6.50 -20.29
CA LYS A 29 18.39 -6.87 -19.47
C LYS A 29 18.02 -6.93 -17.98
N ASP A 30 17.33 -5.92 -17.47
CA ASP A 30 16.89 -5.85 -16.08
C ASP A 30 15.99 -7.03 -15.70
N VAL A 31 15.13 -7.50 -16.62
CA VAL A 31 14.28 -8.67 -16.39
C VAL A 31 15.11 -9.96 -16.38
N GLN A 32 16.08 -10.08 -17.29
CA GLN A 32 16.99 -11.23 -17.29
C GLN A 32 17.84 -11.32 -16.02
N GLU A 33 18.24 -10.18 -15.47
CA GLU A 33 19.00 -10.12 -14.22
C GLU A 33 18.19 -10.65 -13.02
N ILE A 34 16.90 -10.31 -12.92
CA ILE A 34 16.08 -10.76 -11.79
C ILE A 34 15.62 -12.21 -11.90
N ARG A 35 15.56 -12.78 -13.11
CA ARG A 35 15.08 -14.18 -13.31
C ARG A 35 15.84 -15.20 -12.48
N ASN A 36 17.14 -14.99 -12.30
CA ASN A 36 18.05 -15.88 -11.59
C ASN A 36 18.34 -15.43 -10.16
N ALA A 37 17.65 -14.40 -9.69
CA ALA A 37 17.86 -13.89 -8.35
C ALA A 37 17.28 -14.83 -7.28
N ILE A 38 18.01 -15.00 -6.19
CA ILE A 38 17.61 -15.86 -5.04
C ILE A 38 16.55 -15.24 -4.15
N ARG A 39 16.22 -13.97 -4.37
CA ARG A 39 15.18 -13.21 -3.67
C ARG A 39 14.16 -12.71 -4.67
N GLU A 40 12.95 -12.47 -4.19
CA GLU A 40 11.95 -11.81 -5.01
C GLU A 40 12.33 -10.35 -5.27
N HIS A 41 12.22 -9.93 -6.50
CA HIS A 41 12.44 -8.57 -6.98
C HIS A 41 11.19 -8.12 -7.70
N LEU A 42 10.75 -6.90 -7.50
CA LEU A 42 9.72 -6.28 -8.31
C LEU A 42 10.32 -5.17 -9.15
N LEU A 43 10.21 -5.32 -10.47
CA LEU A 43 10.54 -4.30 -11.45
C LEU A 43 9.28 -3.56 -11.91
N PHE A 44 9.44 -2.27 -12.08
CA PHE A 44 8.50 -1.37 -12.73
C PHE A 44 9.04 -1.05 -14.13
N ILE A 45 8.20 -1.16 -15.14
CA ILE A 45 8.51 -0.77 -16.51
C ILE A 45 7.45 0.24 -16.93
N GLY A 46 7.86 1.51 -17.07
CA GLY A 46 7.02 2.58 -17.56
C GLY A 46 7.12 2.73 -19.06
N LEU A 47 5.98 2.84 -19.72
CA LEU A 47 5.89 2.95 -21.19
C LEU A 47 5.14 4.21 -21.59
N ASP A 48 5.47 4.75 -22.76
CA ASP A 48 4.64 5.76 -23.43
C ASP A 48 3.45 5.11 -24.17
N ASN A 49 2.60 5.97 -24.78
CA ASN A 49 1.46 5.50 -25.55
C ASN A 49 1.82 4.64 -26.77
N ARG A 50 3.05 4.74 -27.25
CA ARG A 50 3.57 3.98 -28.39
C ARG A 50 4.29 2.69 -27.96
N ASN A 51 4.28 2.39 -26.66
CA ASN A 51 4.96 1.28 -26.00
C ASN A 51 6.50 1.42 -25.99
N ASN A 52 7.06 2.60 -26.13
CA ASN A 52 8.48 2.79 -25.89
C ASN A 52 8.74 2.83 -24.38
N VAL A 53 9.84 2.21 -23.96
CA VAL A 53 10.24 2.20 -22.55
C VAL A 53 10.72 3.58 -22.13
N ARG A 54 10.07 4.16 -21.15
CA ARG A 54 10.47 5.43 -20.55
C ARG A 54 11.35 5.24 -19.33
N ASN A 55 11.07 4.20 -18.56
CA ASN A 55 11.78 3.94 -17.32
C ASN A 55 11.70 2.46 -16.94
N ILE A 56 12.80 1.93 -16.39
CA ILE A 56 12.82 0.64 -15.70
C ILE A 56 13.39 0.92 -14.31
N THR A 57 12.67 0.50 -13.28
CA THR A 57 13.06 0.74 -11.88
C THR A 57 12.84 -0.51 -11.05
N LEU A 58 13.85 -0.91 -10.30
CA LEU A 58 13.69 -1.90 -9.25
C LEU A 58 12.99 -1.23 -8.06
N LEU A 59 11.76 -1.62 -7.79
CA LEU A 59 10.94 -1.05 -6.71
C LEU A 59 11.23 -1.67 -5.36
N GLY A 60 11.60 -2.94 -5.34
CA GLY A 60 11.90 -3.61 -4.09
C GLY A 60 12.53 -4.97 -4.26
N ILE A 61 13.19 -5.38 -3.18
CA ILE A 61 13.77 -6.71 -3.02
C ILE A 61 13.17 -7.30 -1.75
N GLY A 62 12.51 -8.42 -1.89
CA GLY A 62 11.88 -9.13 -0.78
C GLY A 62 12.73 -10.23 -0.18
N THR A 63 12.06 -11.20 0.41
CA THR A 63 12.65 -12.47 0.86
C THR A 63 12.70 -13.47 -0.31
N SER A 64 12.91 -14.73 -0.02
CA SER A 64 12.77 -15.81 -1.04
C SER A 64 11.31 -16.15 -1.37
N CYS A 65 10.34 -15.60 -0.65
CA CYS A 65 8.93 -15.97 -0.74
C CYS A 65 7.96 -14.79 -0.83
N ASN A 66 8.41 -13.55 -0.59
CA ASN A 66 7.52 -12.40 -0.62
C ASN A 66 8.29 -11.08 -0.77
N VAL A 67 7.75 -10.19 -1.59
CA VAL A 67 8.17 -8.79 -1.69
C VAL A 67 7.00 -7.89 -1.28
N VAL A 68 7.16 -7.15 -0.19
CA VAL A 68 6.17 -6.17 0.24
C VAL A 68 6.50 -4.82 -0.38
N ILE A 69 5.60 -4.32 -1.22
CA ILE A 69 5.76 -3.03 -1.90
C ILE A 69 4.56 -2.15 -1.60
N ASP A 70 4.83 -0.94 -1.15
CA ASP A 70 3.79 0.08 -1.05
C ASP A 70 3.35 0.51 -2.45
N THR A 71 2.06 0.36 -2.74
CA THR A 71 1.47 0.78 -4.01
C THR A 71 1.75 2.25 -4.34
N LYS A 72 1.97 3.11 -3.32
CA LYS A 72 2.37 4.51 -3.51
C LYS A 72 3.67 4.64 -4.29
N GLU A 73 4.63 3.72 -4.09
CA GLU A 73 5.89 3.74 -4.82
C GLU A 73 5.68 3.47 -6.31
N ILE A 74 4.76 2.57 -6.64
CA ILE A 74 4.39 2.28 -8.03
C ILE A 74 3.79 3.53 -8.68
N ILE A 75 2.82 4.15 -8.00
CA ILE A 75 2.14 5.35 -8.49
C ILE A 75 3.12 6.51 -8.62
N ARG A 76 3.95 6.75 -7.60
CA ARG A 76 4.96 7.80 -7.61
C ARG A 76 5.93 7.62 -8.80
N THR A 77 6.40 6.40 -9.01
CA THR A 77 7.30 6.08 -10.12
C THR A 77 6.63 6.30 -11.48
N ALA A 78 5.36 5.91 -11.62
CA ALA A 78 4.59 6.10 -12.85
C ALA A 78 4.42 7.59 -13.18
N LEU A 79 4.07 8.42 -12.20
CA LEU A 79 3.92 9.86 -12.37
C LEU A 79 5.26 10.53 -12.65
N TYR A 80 6.31 10.17 -11.91
CA TYR A 80 7.64 10.74 -12.07
C TYR A 80 8.26 10.43 -13.44
N SER A 81 8.01 9.23 -13.96
CA SER A 81 8.48 8.83 -15.30
C SER A 81 7.56 9.29 -16.45
N ALA A 82 6.49 10.01 -16.12
CA ALA A 82 5.45 10.41 -17.08
C ALA A 82 4.97 9.23 -17.95
N SER A 83 4.75 8.07 -17.30
CA SER A 83 4.32 6.86 -17.99
C SER A 83 2.84 6.92 -18.34
N ASP A 84 2.48 6.49 -19.55
CA ASP A 84 1.09 6.30 -19.98
C ASP A 84 0.61 4.89 -19.66
N LYS A 85 1.55 3.94 -19.60
CA LYS A 85 1.31 2.52 -19.31
C LYS A 85 2.39 1.98 -18.38
N VAL A 86 2.03 0.99 -17.61
CA VAL A 86 2.92 0.30 -16.66
C VAL A 86 2.87 -1.20 -16.89
N ILE A 87 4.02 -1.84 -16.83
CA ILE A 87 4.16 -3.29 -16.67
C ILE A 87 4.90 -3.54 -15.37
N LEU A 88 4.37 -4.43 -14.54
CA LEU A 88 5.08 -4.96 -13.38
C LEU A 88 5.69 -6.30 -13.73
N VAL A 89 6.90 -6.56 -13.26
CA VAL A 89 7.56 -7.86 -13.44
C VAL A 89 8.17 -8.26 -12.10
N HIS A 90 7.84 -9.45 -11.61
CA HIS A 90 8.54 -10.01 -10.47
C HIS A 90 8.98 -11.45 -10.72
N ASN A 91 10.06 -11.86 -10.05
CA ASN A 91 10.56 -13.22 -10.16
C ASN A 91 10.09 -14.07 -8.98
N HIS A 92 9.84 -15.35 -9.25
CA HIS A 92 9.63 -16.37 -8.23
C HIS A 92 10.87 -17.27 -8.12
N PRO A 93 11.71 -17.12 -7.09
CA PRO A 93 12.90 -17.97 -6.90
C PRO A 93 12.58 -19.45 -6.73
N SER A 94 11.35 -19.76 -6.28
CA SER A 94 10.85 -21.13 -6.13
C SER A 94 10.61 -21.85 -7.46
N ASN A 95 10.74 -21.17 -8.60
CA ASN A 95 10.35 -21.67 -9.93
C ASN A 95 8.85 -22.06 -10.06
N ASN A 96 7.99 -21.67 -9.12
CA ASN A 96 6.55 -21.83 -9.24
C ASN A 96 5.96 -20.60 -9.95
N LEU A 97 5.25 -20.82 -11.06
CA LEU A 97 4.59 -19.76 -11.83
C LEU A 97 3.19 -19.42 -11.32
N GLU A 98 2.69 -20.16 -10.34
CA GLU A 98 1.35 -19.89 -9.79
C GLU A 98 1.35 -18.56 -9.03
N PRO A 99 0.50 -17.59 -9.44
CA PRO A 99 0.41 -16.33 -8.73
C PRO A 99 -0.10 -16.51 -7.31
N SER A 100 0.53 -15.85 -6.36
CA SER A 100 0.07 -15.80 -4.98
C SER A 100 -1.18 -14.92 -4.82
N LYS A 101 -1.81 -15.00 -3.66
CA LYS A 101 -2.90 -14.08 -3.28
C LYS A 101 -2.43 -12.63 -3.28
N ASP A 102 -1.23 -12.40 -2.82
CA ASP A 102 -0.63 -11.08 -2.75
C ASP A 102 -0.34 -10.49 -4.14
N ASP A 103 0.04 -11.33 -5.11
CA ASP A 103 0.21 -10.90 -6.50
C ASP A 103 -1.11 -10.45 -7.14
N PHE A 104 -2.19 -11.19 -6.88
CA PHE A 104 -3.52 -10.77 -7.31
C PHE A 104 -3.96 -9.48 -6.64
N HIS A 105 -3.73 -9.35 -5.34
CA HIS A 105 -4.06 -8.14 -4.60
C HIS A 105 -3.27 -6.93 -5.10
N LEU A 106 -1.95 -7.05 -5.20
CA LEU A 106 -1.07 -6.00 -5.74
C LEU A 106 -1.51 -5.58 -7.14
N THR A 107 -1.79 -6.55 -8.02
CA THR A 107 -2.26 -6.28 -9.38
C THR A 107 -3.56 -5.50 -9.40
N SER A 108 -4.52 -5.92 -8.58
CA SER A 108 -5.84 -5.29 -8.52
C SER A 108 -5.77 -3.87 -7.98
N VAL A 109 -5.11 -3.67 -6.84
CA VAL A 109 -4.98 -2.35 -6.21
C VAL A 109 -4.19 -1.40 -7.12
N THR A 110 -3.08 -1.86 -7.68
CA THR A 110 -2.29 -1.05 -8.61
C THR A 110 -3.09 -0.63 -9.83
N ASN A 111 -3.87 -1.55 -10.43
CA ASN A 111 -4.70 -1.25 -11.58
C ASN A 111 -5.75 -0.18 -11.27
N GLU A 112 -6.43 -0.29 -10.12
CA GLU A 112 -7.44 0.72 -9.72
C GLU A 112 -6.80 2.08 -9.43
N MET A 113 -5.67 2.11 -8.75
CA MET A 113 -4.97 3.35 -8.43
C MET A 113 -4.41 4.04 -9.68
N LEU A 114 -3.81 3.30 -10.61
CA LEU A 114 -3.30 3.86 -11.87
C LEU A 114 -4.41 4.45 -12.74
N LYS A 115 -5.60 3.84 -12.75
CA LYS A 115 -6.76 4.35 -13.48
C LYS A 115 -7.17 5.77 -13.06
N VAL A 116 -7.02 6.12 -11.79
CA VAL A 116 -7.32 7.47 -11.29
C VAL A 116 -6.49 8.53 -12.01
N PHE A 117 -5.29 8.17 -12.46
CA PHE A 117 -4.36 9.03 -13.17
C PHE A 117 -4.38 8.82 -14.71
N ASN A 118 -5.37 8.07 -15.22
CA ASN A 118 -5.43 7.65 -16.63
C ASN A 118 -4.20 6.88 -17.12
N ILE A 119 -3.50 6.19 -16.20
CA ILE A 119 -2.37 5.32 -16.51
C ILE A 119 -2.88 3.88 -16.57
N LYS A 120 -2.49 3.13 -17.60
CA LYS A 120 -2.94 1.74 -17.78
C LYS A 120 -1.93 0.77 -17.17
N LEU A 121 -2.38 -0.09 -16.24
CA LEU A 121 -1.61 -1.30 -15.96
C LEU A 121 -1.77 -2.26 -17.16
N GLN A 122 -0.72 -2.40 -17.95
CA GLN A 122 -0.76 -3.19 -19.17
C GLN A 122 -0.64 -4.68 -18.90
N ASP A 123 0.25 -5.04 -17.98
CA ASP A 123 0.44 -6.42 -17.53
C ASP A 123 1.13 -6.46 -16.16
N HIS A 124 1.03 -7.59 -15.50
CA HIS A 124 1.87 -8.01 -14.39
C HIS A 124 2.40 -9.39 -14.73
N ILE A 125 3.72 -9.52 -14.88
CA ILE A 125 4.38 -10.72 -15.37
C ILE A 125 5.17 -11.35 -14.24
N ILE A 126 4.93 -12.62 -14.00
CA ILE A 126 5.74 -13.45 -13.10
C ILE A 126 6.76 -14.18 -13.94
N VAL A 127 8.02 -14.10 -13.55
CA VAL A 127 9.12 -14.77 -14.25
C VAL A 127 9.81 -15.76 -13.33
N THR A 128 10.28 -16.87 -13.91
CA THR A 128 11.15 -17.85 -13.27
C THR A 128 12.40 -18.04 -14.13
N GLU A 129 13.34 -18.83 -13.67
CA GLU A 129 14.53 -19.17 -14.46
C GLU A 129 14.18 -19.64 -15.88
N LYS A 130 13.11 -20.44 -16.02
CA LYS A 130 12.81 -21.16 -17.28
C LYS A 130 11.62 -20.58 -18.04
N ASP A 131 10.65 -20.02 -17.33
CA ASP A 131 9.35 -19.68 -17.92
C ASP A 131 8.79 -18.37 -17.36
N HIS A 132 7.60 -17.98 -17.79
CA HIS A 132 6.91 -16.80 -17.35
C HIS A 132 5.40 -16.95 -17.49
N ILE A 133 4.65 -16.18 -16.74
CA ILE A 133 3.19 -16.08 -16.86
C ILE A 133 2.73 -14.61 -16.83
N SER A 134 1.76 -14.29 -17.67
CA SER A 134 1.12 -12.98 -17.72
C SER A 134 -0.20 -13.03 -16.97
N MET A 135 -0.37 -12.17 -16.00
CA MET A 135 -1.62 -12.12 -15.23
C MET A 135 -2.79 -11.55 -16.05
N ASP A 136 -2.50 -10.68 -17.03
CA ASP A 136 -3.53 -10.21 -17.98
C ASP A 136 -4.08 -11.38 -18.83
N LYS A 137 -3.21 -12.29 -19.27
CA LYS A 137 -3.63 -13.51 -19.99
C LYS A 137 -4.48 -14.43 -19.12
N ILE A 138 -4.09 -14.63 -17.86
CA ILE A 138 -4.90 -15.44 -16.91
C ILE A 138 -6.30 -14.84 -16.76
N GLN A 139 -6.40 -13.53 -16.58
CA GLN A 139 -7.68 -12.85 -16.44
C GLN A 139 -8.53 -12.92 -17.71
N LYS A 140 -7.94 -12.82 -18.88
CA LYS A 140 -8.63 -12.97 -20.18
C LYS A 140 -9.14 -14.39 -20.38
N ILE A 141 -8.30 -15.38 -20.14
CA ILE A 141 -8.68 -16.81 -20.24
C ILE A 141 -9.82 -17.13 -19.27
N SER A 142 -9.81 -16.54 -18.07
CA SER A 142 -10.87 -16.75 -17.07
C SER A 142 -12.21 -16.14 -17.50
N LYS A 143 -12.16 -14.98 -18.18
CA LYS A 143 -13.38 -14.36 -18.74
C LYS A 143 -13.96 -15.19 -19.91
N GLU A 144 -13.07 -15.70 -20.78
CA GLU A 144 -13.49 -16.46 -21.95
C GLU A 144 -14.03 -17.85 -21.61
N LYS A 145 -13.44 -18.52 -20.63
CA LYS A 145 -13.81 -19.90 -20.28
C LYS A 145 -14.92 -20.02 -19.23
N ASN A 146 -15.46 -18.91 -18.72
CA ASN A 146 -16.47 -18.92 -17.65
C ASN A 146 -16.06 -19.84 -16.47
N ILE A 147 -14.77 -19.81 -16.10
CA ILE A 147 -14.17 -20.76 -15.17
C ILE A 147 -14.66 -20.45 -13.75
N LYS A 148 -15.63 -21.26 -13.30
CA LYS A 148 -16.14 -21.28 -11.92
C LYS A 148 -15.02 -21.32 -10.86
N SER A 149 -13.86 -21.91 -11.17
CA SER A 149 -12.74 -22.08 -10.23
C SER A 149 -12.06 -20.74 -9.87
N ILE A 150 -11.81 -19.84 -10.82
CA ILE A 150 -11.18 -18.53 -10.52
C ILE A 150 -12.20 -17.60 -9.87
N ASN A 151 -13.47 -17.68 -10.27
CA ASN A 151 -14.54 -17.00 -9.55
C ASN A 151 -14.70 -17.55 -8.13
N ASN A 152 -14.48 -18.85 -7.92
CA ASN A 152 -14.49 -19.46 -6.59
C ASN A 152 -13.25 -19.06 -5.77
N LEU A 153 -12.06 -18.95 -6.37
CA LEU A 153 -10.85 -18.40 -5.72
C LEU A 153 -11.03 -16.92 -5.37
N LYS A 154 -11.50 -16.11 -6.31
CA LYS A 154 -11.86 -14.71 -6.05
C LYS A 154 -12.94 -14.59 -4.97
N LYS A 155 -13.96 -15.44 -5.03
CA LYS A 155 -15.03 -15.50 -4.04
C LYS A 155 -14.52 -16.00 -2.69
N GLY A 156 -13.60 -16.97 -2.67
CA GLY A 156 -12.93 -17.46 -1.46
C GLY A 156 -12.07 -16.35 -0.82
N LEU A 157 -11.26 -15.64 -1.59
CA LEU A 157 -10.43 -14.52 -1.13
C LEU A 157 -11.28 -13.38 -0.57
N LEU A 158 -12.36 -13.01 -1.30
CA LEU A 158 -13.31 -12.00 -0.84
C LEU A 158 -14.06 -12.47 0.42
N LEU A 159 -14.33 -13.77 0.54
CA LEU A 159 -15.00 -14.32 1.72
C LEU A 159 -14.09 -14.30 2.94
N GLU A 160 -12.82 -14.68 2.79
CA GLU A 160 -11.82 -14.63 3.86
C GLU A 160 -11.57 -13.19 4.31
N GLU A 161 -11.40 -12.26 3.35
CA GLU A 161 -11.24 -10.84 3.64
C GLU A 161 -12.46 -10.25 4.34
N ASN A 162 -13.67 -10.58 3.86
CA ASN A 162 -14.91 -10.16 4.51
C ASN A 162 -15.06 -10.77 5.92
N GLN A 163 -14.60 -12.00 6.14
CA GLN A 163 -14.61 -12.62 7.48
C GLN A 163 -13.63 -11.89 8.40
N ARG A 164 -12.43 -11.59 7.91
CA ARG A 164 -11.42 -10.81 8.65
C ARG A 164 -11.93 -9.42 9.01
N LEU A 165 -12.50 -8.71 8.03
CA LEU A 165 -13.09 -7.38 8.26
C LEU A 165 -14.26 -7.44 9.24
N LYS A 166 -15.13 -8.44 9.15
CA LYS A 166 -16.22 -8.63 10.12
C LYS A 166 -15.69 -8.88 11.53
N GLN A 167 -14.62 -9.65 11.66
CA GLN A 167 -13.99 -9.88 12.95
C GLN A 167 -13.39 -8.58 13.50
N GLN A 168 -12.68 -7.81 12.68
CA GLN A 168 -12.14 -6.48 13.07
C GLN A 168 -13.26 -5.50 13.45
N ILE A 169 -14.35 -5.47 12.69
CA ILE A 169 -15.52 -4.63 13.02
C ILE A 169 -16.10 -5.05 14.38
N LYS A 170 -16.21 -6.34 14.64
CA LYS A 170 -16.72 -6.84 15.93
C LYS A 170 -15.80 -6.42 17.09
N GLU A 171 -14.49 -6.57 16.92
CA GLU A 171 -13.49 -6.17 17.91
C GLU A 171 -13.56 -4.66 18.18
N LEU A 172 -13.65 -3.84 17.12
CA LEU A 172 -13.82 -2.40 17.24
C LEU A 172 -15.16 -2.02 17.87
N GLN A 173 -16.24 -2.74 17.57
CA GLN A 173 -17.55 -2.52 18.21
C GLN A 173 -17.54 -2.88 19.70
N GLU A 174 -16.83 -3.95 20.07
CA GLU A 174 -16.62 -4.32 21.48
C GLU A 174 -15.75 -3.27 22.19
N GLU A 175 -14.75 -2.73 21.52
CA GLU A 175 -13.91 -1.67 22.03
C GLU A 175 -14.71 -0.34 22.18
N ILE A 176 -15.46 0.04 21.17
CA ILE A 176 -16.40 1.17 21.22
C ILE A 176 -17.46 0.96 22.30
N GLY A 177 -17.93 -0.28 22.47
CA GLY A 177 -18.87 -0.65 23.53
C GLY A 177 -18.34 -0.35 24.95
N LYS A 178 -17.02 -0.49 25.15
CA LYS A 178 -16.36 -0.10 26.40
C LYS A 178 -16.39 1.41 26.66
N TYR A 179 -16.49 2.20 25.57
CA TYR A 179 -16.56 3.67 25.64
C TYR A 179 -17.98 4.23 25.52
N ASN A 180 -19.00 3.38 25.28
CA ASN A 180 -20.40 3.83 25.21
C ASN A 180 -20.94 4.36 26.53
N SER A 181 -20.26 4.10 27.65
CA SER A 181 -20.51 4.72 28.93
C SER A 181 -19.77 6.06 29.09
N LEU A 182 -18.90 6.42 28.14
CA LEU A 182 -18.08 7.62 28.19
C LEU A 182 -18.83 8.80 27.55
N LYS A 183 -19.16 9.77 28.36
CA LYS A 183 -19.77 11.02 27.90
C LYS A 183 -18.88 12.19 28.32
N VAL A 184 -18.32 12.86 27.32
CA VAL A 184 -17.59 14.11 27.54
C VAL A 184 -18.59 15.19 27.89
N ILE A 185 -18.39 15.85 29.05
CA ILE A 185 -19.22 16.97 29.54
C ILE A 185 -18.61 18.29 29.08
N SER A 186 -17.32 18.45 29.31
CA SER A 186 -16.59 19.66 28.94
C SER A 186 -15.14 19.34 28.63
N ALA A 187 -14.52 20.17 27.83
CA ALA A 187 -13.07 20.13 27.57
C ALA A 187 -12.56 21.58 27.59
N GLU A 188 -11.62 21.85 28.45
CA GLU A 188 -10.99 23.14 28.58
C GLU A 188 -9.55 23.10 28.11
N TYR A 189 -9.17 24.01 27.23
CA TYR A 189 -7.80 24.18 26.79
C TYR A 189 -6.99 24.83 27.91
N VAL A 190 -5.94 24.15 28.33
CA VAL A 190 -5.06 24.62 29.43
C VAL A 190 -3.89 25.42 28.87
N GLY A 191 -3.27 24.96 27.80
CA GLY A 191 -2.12 25.65 27.21
C GLY A 191 -1.27 24.78 26.31
N ASN A 192 -0.25 25.40 25.72
CA ASN A 192 0.82 24.69 25.00
C ASN A 192 2.11 24.78 25.84
N TYR A 193 2.72 23.65 26.10
CA TYR A 193 3.99 23.51 26.81
C TYR A 193 4.97 22.80 25.90
N ASN A 194 5.94 23.55 25.38
CA ASN A 194 6.82 23.09 24.31
C ASN A 194 5.99 22.61 23.11
N ASP A 195 6.15 21.36 22.66
CA ASP A 195 5.41 20.79 21.54
C ASP A 195 4.16 20.00 21.98
N THR A 196 3.68 20.23 23.20
CA THR A 196 2.54 19.51 23.78
C THR A 196 1.38 20.45 24.05
N THR A 197 0.22 20.11 23.49
CA THR A 197 -1.06 20.80 23.79
C THR A 197 -1.80 20.02 24.86
N VAL A 198 -2.26 20.72 25.89
CA VAL A 198 -2.90 20.13 27.06
C VAL A 198 -4.37 20.58 27.17
N TYR A 199 -5.26 19.65 27.44
CA TYR A 199 -6.67 19.86 27.69
C TYR A 199 -7.10 19.17 28.99
N ASN A 200 -7.86 19.88 29.82
CA ASN A 200 -8.60 19.24 30.92
C ASN A 200 -9.98 18.83 30.41
N VAL A 201 -10.34 17.59 30.59
CA VAL A 201 -11.63 17.05 30.15
C VAL A 201 -12.39 16.48 31.31
N GLU A 202 -13.61 16.99 31.49
CA GLU A 202 -14.61 16.41 32.39
C GLU A 202 -15.47 15.42 31.61
N LEU A 203 -15.54 14.20 32.07
CA LEU A 203 -16.33 13.15 31.43
C LEU A 203 -17.10 12.31 32.44
N ILE A 204 -18.12 11.61 31.96
CA ILE A 204 -18.77 10.54 32.72
C ILE A 204 -18.30 9.22 32.16
N LEU A 205 -17.74 8.38 33.00
CA LEU A 205 -17.38 7.01 32.69
C LEU A 205 -18.12 6.10 33.68
N ASP A 206 -18.90 5.16 33.16
CA ASP A 206 -19.72 4.22 33.94
C ASP A 206 -20.60 4.92 35.01
N GLY A 207 -21.16 6.08 34.65
CA GLY A 207 -22.04 6.87 35.53
C GLY A 207 -21.33 7.69 36.59
N LYS A 208 -19.99 7.66 36.64
CA LYS A 208 -19.17 8.48 37.54
C LYS A 208 -18.52 9.61 36.79
N LYS A 209 -18.44 10.79 37.46
CA LYS A 209 -17.67 11.90 36.93
C LYS A 209 -16.17 11.63 37.12
N GLU A 210 -15.45 11.78 36.05
CA GLU A 210 -13.99 11.64 36.01
C GLU A 210 -13.37 12.89 35.36
N TYR A 211 -12.20 13.26 35.84
CA TYR A 211 -11.42 14.36 35.28
C TYR A 211 -10.12 13.77 34.71
N VAL A 212 -9.90 14.02 33.45
CA VAL A 212 -8.69 13.53 32.76
C VAL A 212 -7.98 14.69 32.08
N THR A 213 -6.66 14.66 32.13
CA THR A 213 -5.84 15.56 31.34
C THR A 213 -5.41 14.85 30.07
N LEU A 214 -5.73 15.43 28.92
CA LEU A 214 -5.30 14.94 27.63
C LEU A 214 -4.10 15.75 27.16
N GLU A 215 -3.02 15.08 26.88
CA GLU A 215 -1.81 15.68 26.30
C GLU A 215 -1.63 15.21 24.86
N ARG A 216 -1.44 16.17 23.98
CA ARG A 216 -1.14 15.94 22.57
C ARG A 216 0.25 16.42 22.27
N THR A 217 1.19 15.50 22.12
CA THR A 217 2.57 15.82 21.76
C THR A 217 2.76 15.75 20.24
N TYR A 218 3.41 16.76 19.69
CA TYR A 218 3.78 16.80 18.29
C TYR A 218 5.08 16.02 18.13
N LYS A 219 5.04 14.81 17.61
CA LYS A 219 6.23 14.06 17.23
C LYS A 219 6.36 14.08 15.73
N ASP A 220 7.33 14.84 15.25
CA ASP A 220 7.83 14.93 13.88
C ASP A 220 6.81 15.29 12.77
N ARG A 221 7.31 15.86 11.67
CA ARG A 221 6.58 16.41 10.51
C ARG A 221 5.64 15.47 9.77
N GLU A 222 5.51 14.23 10.22
CA GLU A 222 4.48 13.29 9.82
C GLU A 222 3.39 13.27 10.89
N ALA A 223 2.14 13.48 10.50
CA ALA A 223 0.98 13.67 11.38
C ALA A 223 0.59 12.42 12.19
N ASN A 224 1.51 11.92 13.01
CA ASN A 224 1.24 10.90 14.01
C ASN A 224 0.96 11.58 15.35
N TYR A 225 -0.33 11.75 15.64
CA TYR A 225 -0.77 12.26 16.93
C TYR A 225 -0.84 11.10 17.93
N LYS A 226 -0.08 11.20 19.01
CA LYS A 226 -0.25 10.31 20.17
C LYS A 226 -1.03 11.07 21.23
N TRP A 227 -2.21 10.56 21.59
CA TRP A 227 -2.97 11.00 22.74
C TRP A 227 -2.57 10.17 23.95
N GLU A 228 -2.11 10.80 25.00
CA GLU A 228 -1.88 10.15 26.29
C GLU A 228 -2.92 10.65 27.27
N VAL A 229 -3.62 9.72 27.90
CA VAL A 229 -4.62 10.00 28.93
C VAL A 229 -3.93 9.83 30.27
N PHE A 230 -3.78 10.92 30.99
CA PHE A 230 -3.33 10.87 32.38
C PHE A 230 -4.57 10.97 33.26
N SER A 231 -5.00 9.84 33.85
CA SER A 231 -6.02 9.87 34.89
C SER A 231 -5.38 10.32 36.18
N ASN A 232 -5.80 11.44 36.74
CA ASN A 232 -5.51 11.82 38.10
C ASN A 232 -6.35 10.97 39.08
N LEU A 233 -6.16 9.66 39.04
CA LEU A 233 -6.64 8.76 40.10
C LEU A 233 -5.66 8.86 41.26
N GLY A 234 -5.80 9.85 42.13
CA GLY A 234 -5.02 9.84 43.34
C GLY A 234 -4.69 11.17 44.06
N LEU A 235 -5.22 12.28 43.65
CA LEU A 235 -5.18 13.46 44.51
C LEU A 235 -6.53 13.56 45.23
N LYS A 236 -6.60 13.00 46.43
CA LYS A 236 -7.60 13.40 47.42
C LYS A 236 -7.38 14.89 47.71
N ASP A 237 -8.48 15.66 47.58
CA ASP A 237 -8.58 16.97 48.21
C ASP A 237 -8.34 16.80 49.70
N GLU A 238 -7.13 17.06 50.14
CA GLU A 238 -6.85 17.44 51.49
C GLU A 238 -5.85 18.59 51.44
N GLU A 239 -6.33 19.71 52.00
CA GLU A 239 -5.64 20.94 52.36
C GLU A 239 -5.62 22.07 51.29
N MET A 240 -6.68 22.86 51.38
CA MET A 240 -6.56 24.32 51.50
C MET A 240 -6.66 24.72 52.93
#